data_58b39e53bbfbe271efad4a932dd17476
#
_entry.id   58b39e53bbfbe271efad4a932dd17476
#
_cell.length_a   1.000
_cell.length_b   1.000
_cell.length_c   1.000
_cell.angle_alpha   90.00
_cell.angle_beta   90.00
_cell.angle_gamma   90.00
#
_symmetry.space_group_name_H-M   'P 1'
#
loop_
_entity.id
_entity.type
_entity.pdbx_description
1 polymer ?
#
loop_
_entity_poly.entity_id
_entity_poly.type
_entity_poly.pdbx_seq_one_letter_code
_entity_poly.pdbx_strand_id
1 'polypeptide(L)'
;VTQNLFGEKIDVLCVKGSGWDLGTIEAAGLPAVKLEPLLKLRQLSKLSDEDMVNVQRANLLDSSSPNPSVETLLHAFLPYKFIDHTHSTPFLALANLPDPMAAMREIFGVAFSIVPYVMPGFELAKMAAKVHDETPHIEGLLLAKHGHFTWGVTAKESYDRVIEQTNRVEEWLDHHRANRSVPVKKPKSYEQQDFLLKLRGALVECSGSAKSPVIFNVIQDDDTLRFLCRDDVSILAKAGVATPDHVIRTKAHPLLLEFNDVKKSRLDLIGLINSYVADYKSYFQRCAESSAAPKTMLSPLPKLI
;
A
#
# COMPACT_ATOMS: atom_id res chain seq x y z
N VAL A 1 -9.46 -25.14 -11.10
CA VAL A 1 -10.71 -25.85 -11.42
C VAL A 1 -11.14 -26.63 -10.21
N THR A 2 -12.41 -26.56 -9.85
CA THR A 2 -13.08 -27.35 -8.80
C THR A 2 -14.38 -27.93 -9.34
N GLN A 3 -15.12 -28.66 -8.51
CA GLN A 3 -16.48 -29.13 -8.84
C GLN A 3 -17.50 -28.46 -7.91
N ASN A 4 -18.66 -28.09 -8.46
CA ASN A 4 -19.79 -27.63 -7.66
C ASN A 4 -20.56 -28.83 -7.03
N LEU A 5 -21.63 -28.54 -6.30
CA LEU A 5 -22.47 -29.56 -5.67
C LEU A 5 -23.13 -30.51 -6.67
N PHE A 6 -23.21 -30.13 -7.96
CA PHE A 6 -23.80 -30.94 -9.02
C PHE A 6 -22.75 -31.74 -9.82
N GLY A 7 -21.47 -31.70 -9.41
CA GLY A 7 -20.37 -32.36 -10.11
C GLY A 7 -19.85 -31.62 -11.35
N GLU A 8 -20.35 -30.40 -11.64
CA GLU A 8 -19.92 -29.59 -12.76
C GLU A 8 -18.58 -28.91 -12.47
N LYS A 9 -17.69 -28.92 -13.46
CA LYS A 9 -16.39 -28.22 -13.36
C LYS A 9 -16.58 -26.72 -13.38
N ILE A 10 -15.92 -26.04 -12.44
CA ILE A 10 -15.93 -24.58 -12.31
C ILE A 10 -14.48 -24.09 -12.29
N ASP A 11 -14.17 -23.10 -13.12
CA ASP A 11 -12.92 -22.37 -13.03
C ASP A 11 -12.99 -21.37 -11.88
N VAL A 12 -11.95 -21.37 -11.04
CA VAL A 12 -11.86 -20.52 -9.85
C VAL A 12 -10.53 -19.79 -9.82
N LEU A 13 -10.58 -18.58 -9.28
CA LEU A 13 -9.43 -17.80 -8.88
C LEU A 13 -9.31 -17.88 -7.34
N CYS A 14 -8.20 -18.43 -6.84
CA CYS A 14 -7.83 -18.32 -5.44
C CYS A 14 -6.95 -17.08 -5.30
N VAL A 15 -7.45 -16.08 -4.59
CA VAL A 15 -6.76 -14.79 -4.45
C VAL A 15 -6.62 -14.44 -2.98
N LYS A 16 -5.59 -13.69 -2.61
CA LYS A 16 -5.37 -13.24 -1.24
C LYS A 16 -6.57 -12.47 -0.71
N GLY A 17 -7.05 -12.85 0.46
CA GLY A 17 -8.10 -12.15 1.19
C GLY A 17 -7.64 -10.79 1.69
N SER A 18 -8.55 -9.83 1.72
CA SER A 18 -8.29 -8.49 2.24
C SER A 18 -7.88 -8.57 3.72
N GLY A 19 -6.80 -7.87 4.08
CA GLY A 19 -6.29 -7.79 5.45
C GLY A 19 -5.38 -8.93 5.91
N TRP A 20 -5.20 -10.00 5.14
CA TRP A 20 -4.23 -11.06 5.45
C TRP A 20 -2.80 -10.62 5.14
N ASP A 21 -1.88 -10.98 6.02
CA ASP A 21 -0.44 -10.79 5.83
C ASP A 21 0.15 -12.01 5.10
N LEU A 22 0.95 -11.77 4.05
CA LEU A 22 1.60 -12.86 3.29
C LEU A 22 2.59 -13.67 4.14
N GLY A 23 3.19 -13.06 5.15
CA GLY A 23 4.14 -13.74 6.04
C GLY A 23 3.50 -14.83 6.92
N THR A 24 2.19 -14.75 7.13
CA THR A 24 1.43 -15.66 7.98
C THR A 24 0.19 -16.24 7.31
N ILE A 25 0.07 -16.08 5.98
CA ILE A 25 -1.11 -16.51 5.25
C ILE A 25 -1.24 -18.05 5.25
N GLU A 26 -2.45 -18.52 5.49
CA GLU A 26 -2.85 -19.91 5.38
C GLU A 26 -3.86 -20.09 4.24
N ALA A 27 -4.23 -21.33 3.93
CA ALA A 27 -5.20 -21.63 2.88
C ALA A 27 -6.54 -20.89 3.06
N ALA A 28 -6.99 -20.70 4.31
CA ALA A 28 -8.20 -19.94 4.63
C ALA A 28 -8.10 -18.45 4.25
N GLY A 29 -6.89 -17.92 4.11
CA GLY A 29 -6.63 -16.55 3.66
C GLY A 29 -6.67 -16.37 2.14
N LEU A 30 -6.95 -17.44 1.37
CA LEU A 30 -7.03 -17.45 -0.08
C LEU A 30 -8.45 -17.84 -0.56
N PRO A 31 -9.45 -16.95 -0.41
CA PRO A 31 -10.81 -17.20 -0.87
C PRO A 31 -10.83 -17.56 -2.36
N ALA A 32 -11.65 -18.57 -2.69
CA ALA A 32 -11.88 -19.00 -4.06
C ALA A 32 -13.11 -18.29 -4.63
N VAL A 33 -12.93 -17.60 -5.76
CA VAL A 33 -13.98 -16.87 -6.48
C VAL A 33 -14.19 -17.50 -7.85
N LYS A 34 -15.43 -17.67 -8.30
CA LYS A 34 -15.75 -18.14 -9.65
C LYS A 34 -15.13 -17.19 -10.68
N LEU A 35 -14.32 -17.73 -11.59
CA LEU A 35 -13.54 -16.92 -12.52
C LEU A 35 -14.39 -16.32 -13.65
N GLU A 36 -15.32 -17.10 -14.20
CA GLU A 36 -16.14 -16.67 -15.36
C GLU A 36 -16.90 -15.36 -15.10
N PRO A 37 -17.62 -15.17 -13.98
CA PRO A 37 -18.29 -13.90 -13.70
C PRO A 37 -17.33 -12.71 -13.62
N LEU A 38 -16.11 -12.92 -13.08
CA LEU A 38 -15.10 -11.88 -13.02
C LEU A 38 -14.61 -11.46 -14.41
N LEU A 39 -14.35 -12.44 -15.29
CA LEU A 39 -13.93 -12.17 -16.67
C LEU A 39 -14.99 -11.41 -17.47
N LYS A 40 -16.28 -11.65 -17.23
CA LYS A 40 -17.37 -10.90 -17.87
C LYS A 40 -17.35 -9.40 -17.52
N LEU A 41 -16.87 -9.03 -16.34
CA LEU A 41 -16.74 -7.63 -15.94
C LEU A 41 -15.82 -6.85 -16.87
N ARG A 42 -14.84 -7.49 -17.50
CA ARG A 42 -13.91 -6.84 -18.44
C ARG A 42 -14.65 -6.16 -19.62
N GLN A 43 -15.86 -6.61 -19.96
CA GLN A 43 -16.67 -6.07 -21.04
C GLN A 43 -17.37 -4.75 -20.66
N LEU A 44 -17.51 -4.46 -19.38
CA LEU A 44 -18.16 -3.24 -18.92
C LEU A 44 -17.31 -2.00 -19.21
N SER A 45 -17.99 -0.90 -19.52
CA SER A 45 -17.32 0.40 -19.69
C SER A 45 -16.95 1.05 -18.35
N LYS A 46 -17.78 0.84 -17.31
CA LYS A 46 -17.61 1.36 -15.95
C LYS A 46 -18.16 0.38 -14.93
N LEU A 47 -17.59 0.38 -13.73
CA LEU A 47 -18.06 -0.40 -12.60
C LEU A 47 -17.73 0.38 -11.31
N SER A 48 -18.73 0.50 -10.41
CA SER A 48 -18.49 1.10 -9.10
C SER A 48 -17.70 0.14 -8.20
N ASP A 49 -16.99 0.68 -7.20
CA ASP A 49 -16.28 -0.15 -6.22
C ASP A 49 -17.25 -1.02 -5.44
N GLU A 50 -18.44 -0.50 -5.10
CA GLU A 50 -19.50 -1.22 -4.41
C GLU A 50 -19.99 -2.42 -5.23
N ASP A 51 -20.27 -2.22 -6.52
CA ASP A 51 -20.72 -3.31 -7.41
C ASP A 51 -19.58 -4.32 -7.66
N MET A 52 -18.35 -3.85 -7.81
CA MET A 52 -17.19 -4.73 -7.96
C MET A 52 -17.05 -5.67 -6.75
N VAL A 53 -17.10 -5.11 -5.54
CA VAL A 53 -17.04 -5.89 -4.29
C VAL A 53 -18.23 -6.84 -4.17
N ASN A 54 -19.44 -6.39 -4.53
CA ASN A 54 -20.65 -7.22 -4.49
C ASN A 54 -20.54 -8.41 -5.44
N VAL A 55 -20.06 -8.20 -6.68
CA VAL A 55 -19.88 -9.31 -7.65
C VAL A 55 -18.83 -10.29 -7.13
N GLN A 56 -17.71 -9.82 -6.59
CA GLN A 56 -16.68 -10.69 -6.01
C GLN A 56 -17.25 -11.55 -4.88
N ARG A 57 -17.98 -10.95 -3.95
CA ARG A 57 -18.60 -11.64 -2.80
C ARG A 57 -19.69 -12.62 -3.20
N ALA A 58 -20.55 -12.23 -4.14
CA ALA A 58 -21.63 -13.10 -4.63
C ALA A 58 -21.11 -14.33 -5.38
N ASN A 59 -19.86 -14.33 -5.83
CA ASN A 59 -19.22 -15.41 -6.54
C ASN A 59 -18.17 -16.17 -5.72
N LEU A 60 -18.09 -15.94 -4.40
CA LEU A 60 -17.33 -16.79 -3.50
C LEU A 60 -17.88 -18.22 -3.54
N LEU A 61 -17.01 -19.22 -3.49
CA LEU A 61 -17.43 -20.62 -3.35
C LEU A 61 -17.91 -20.90 -1.91
N ASP A 62 -17.27 -20.27 -0.95
CA ASP A 62 -17.64 -20.32 0.46
C ASP A 62 -17.92 -18.89 0.93
N SER A 63 -19.20 -18.62 1.26
CA SER A 63 -19.65 -17.30 1.70
C SER A 63 -19.09 -16.87 3.06
N SER A 64 -18.50 -17.79 3.83
CA SER A 64 -17.82 -17.51 5.10
C SER A 64 -16.36 -17.07 4.91
N SER A 65 -15.82 -17.22 3.70
CA SER A 65 -14.46 -16.80 3.37
C SER A 65 -14.27 -15.29 3.54
N PRO A 66 -13.04 -14.85 3.81
CA PRO A 66 -12.72 -13.41 3.84
C PRO A 66 -13.02 -12.74 2.49
N ASN A 67 -13.26 -11.44 2.50
CA ASN A 67 -13.44 -10.69 1.26
C ASN A 67 -12.18 -10.81 0.38
N PRO A 68 -12.34 -11.09 -0.92
CA PRO A 68 -11.22 -11.05 -1.85
C PRO A 68 -10.55 -9.67 -1.88
N SER A 69 -9.27 -9.61 -2.23
CA SER A 69 -8.56 -8.35 -2.42
C SER A 69 -9.29 -7.45 -3.42
N VAL A 70 -9.20 -6.14 -3.26
CA VAL A 70 -9.68 -5.15 -4.24
C VAL A 70 -9.00 -5.32 -5.61
N GLU A 71 -7.86 -5.99 -5.64
CA GLU A 71 -7.07 -6.26 -6.84
C GLU A 71 -7.40 -7.59 -7.51
N THR A 72 -8.44 -8.27 -7.05
CA THR A 72 -8.91 -9.55 -7.62
C THR A 72 -9.09 -9.49 -9.13
N LEU A 73 -9.59 -8.38 -9.66
CA LEU A 73 -9.78 -8.22 -11.10
C LEU A 73 -8.46 -8.11 -11.88
N LEU A 74 -7.40 -7.54 -11.29
CA LEU A 74 -6.06 -7.56 -11.90
C LEU A 74 -5.58 -9.00 -12.08
N HIS A 75 -5.74 -9.84 -11.05
CA HIS A 75 -5.40 -11.26 -11.16
C HIS A 75 -6.31 -12.03 -12.12
N ALA A 76 -7.60 -11.67 -12.22
CA ALA A 76 -8.54 -12.33 -13.12
C ALA A 76 -8.30 -11.99 -14.59
N PHE A 77 -7.87 -10.76 -14.90
CA PHE A 77 -7.78 -10.27 -16.29
C PHE A 77 -6.46 -10.60 -16.96
N LEU A 78 -5.43 -10.97 -16.22
CA LEU A 78 -4.16 -11.45 -16.76
C LEU A 78 -4.26 -12.95 -17.05
N PRO A 79 -3.84 -13.43 -18.24
CA PRO A 79 -4.11 -14.79 -18.71
C PRO A 79 -3.11 -15.84 -18.18
N TYR A 80 -2.75 -15.76 -16.91
CA TYR A 80 -1.76 -16.64 -16.30
C TYR A 80 -2.33 -17.43 -15.14
N LYS A 81 -1.76 -18.60 -14.89
CA LYS A 81 -2.20 -19.49 -13.81
C LYS A 81 -1.74 -19.03 -12.44
N PHE A 82 -0.53 -18.51 -12.35
CA PHE A 82 0.06 -18.00 -11.13
C PHE A 82 0.51 -16.55 -11.37
N ILE A 83 0.06 -15.66 -10.51
CA ILE A 83 0.31 -14.23 -10.61
C ILE A 83 0.62 -13.73 -9.20
N ASP A 84 1.77 -13.09 -9.06
CA ASP A 84 2.16 -12.42 -7.81
C ASP A 84 2.10 -10.91 -8.00
N HIS A 85 1.60 -10.22 -6.97
CA HIS A 85 1.61 -8.78 -6.86
C HIS A 85 2.26 -8.37 -5.54
N THR A 86 3.19 -7.46 -5.60
CA THR A 86 3.90 -6.98 -4.42
C THR A 86 4.11 -5.47 -4.43
N HIS A 87 4.19 -4.91 -3.23
CA HIS A 87 4.62 -3.54 -2.95
C HIS A 87 6.03 -3.56 -2.33
N SER A 88 6.99 -4.24 -2.98
CA SER A 88 8.34 -4.29 -2.46
C SER A 88 8.98 -2.89 -2.42
N THR A 89 9.75 -2.59 -1.38
CA THR A 89 10.33 -1.25 -1.20
C THR A 89 11.16 -0.79 -2.41
N PRO A 90 12.00 -1.62 -3.05
CA PRO A 90 12.72 -1.22 -4.25
C PRO A 90 11.78 -0.81 -5.40
N PHE A 91 10.74 -1.61 -5.69
CA PHE A 91 9.78 -1.25 -6.73
C PHE A 91 8.95 -0.02 -6.39
N LEU A 92 8.60 0.19 -5.11
CA LEU A 92 7.92 1.43 -4.68
C LEU A 92 8.81 2.66 -4.89
N ALA A 93 10.10 2.56 -4.56
CA ALA A 93 11.04 3.64 -4.79
C ALA A 93 11.15 3.96 -6.29
N LEU A 94 11.31 2.94 -7.13
CA LEU A 94 11.38 3.08 -8.58
C LEU A 94 10.07 3.63 -9.17
N ALA A 95 8.91 3.12 -8.75
CA ALA A 95 7.59 3.54 -9.24
C ALA A 95 7.24 4.99 -8.91
N ASN A 96 7.91 5.58 -7.92
CA ASN A 96 7.74 6.97 -7.49
C ASN A 96 8.80 7.93 -8.04
N LEU A 97 9.74 7.45 -8.86
CA LEU A 97 10.69 8.34 -9.56
C LEU A 97 9.94 9.30 -10.50
N PRO A 98 10.52 10.47 -10.80
CA PRO A 98 9.96 11.38 -11.80
C PRO A 98 9.80 10.74 -13.18
N ASP A 99 10.74 9.90 -13.59
CA ASP A 99 10.69 9.11 -14.82
C ASP A 99 10.99 7.63 -14.52
N PRO A 100 9.98 6.86 -14.06
CA PRO A 100 10.15 5.44 -13.80
C PRO A 100 10.35 4.63 -15.10
N MET A 101 9.90 5.15 -16.26
CA MET A 101 10.04 4.49 -17.55
C MET A 101 11.50 4.39 -17.99
N ALA A 102 12.27 5.47 -17.83
CA ALA A 102 13.69 5.46 -18.16
C ALA A 102 14.45 4.42 -17.31
N ALA A 103 14.22 4.41 -15.99
CA ALA A 103 14.80 3.44 -15.08
C ALA A 103 14.41 1.99 -15.44
N MET A 104 13.13 1.73 -15.74
CA MET A 104 12.65 0.40 -16.13
C MET A 104 13.31 -0.08 -17.44
N ARG A 105 13.49 0.79 -18.41
CA ARG A 105 14.17 0.46 -19.67
C ARG A 105 15.64 0.10 -19.46
N GLU A 106 16.29 0.82 -18.56
CA GLU A 106 17.70 0.55 -18.21
C GLU A 106 17.86 -0.81 -17.52
N ILE A 107 16.95 -1.13 -16.56
CA ILE A 107 17.02 -2.37 -15.78
C ILE A 107 16.56 -3.59 -16.58
N PHE A 108 15.46 -3.48 -17.30
CA PHE A 108 14.73 -4.63 -17.88
C PHE A 108 14.59 -4.59 -19.40
N GLY A 109 14.97 -3.49 -20.04
CA GLY A 109 14.78 -3.33 -21.50
C GLY A 109 13.31 -3.37 -21.88
N VAL A 110 12.95 -4.30 -22.77
CA VAL A 110 11.58 -4.50 -23.28
C VAL A 110 10.79 -5.57 -22.53
N ALA A 111 11.39 -6.19 -21.52
CA ALA A 111 10.75 -7.28 -20.76
C ALA A 111 9.69 -6.78 -19.78
N PHE A 112 9.52 -5.47 -19.63
CA PHE A 112 8.53 -4.84 -18.75
C PHE A 112 7.72 -3.77 -19.46
N SER A 113 6.48 -3.63 -19.04
CA SER A 113 5.64 -2.47 -19.36
C SER A 113 5.20 -1.75 -18.10
N ILE A 114 4.82 -0.46 -18.26
CA ILE A 114 4.34 0.38 -17.17
C ILE A 114 2.87 0.71 -17.42
N VAL A 115 2.07 0.52 -16.39
CA VAL A 115 0.70 1.03 -16.32
C VAL A 115 0.74 2.40 -15.67
N PRO A 116 0.25 3.47 -16.33
CA PRO A 116 0.13 4.78 -15.72
C PRO A 116 -0.68 4.73 -14.42
N TYR A 117 -0.44 5.70 -13.52
CA TYR A 117 -1.18 5.73 -12.26
C TYR A 117 -2.69 5.86 -12.50
N VAL A 118 -3.41 4.88 -12.02
CA VAL A 118 -4.86 4.84 -11.91
C VAL A 118 -5.20 4.36 -10.50
N MET A 119 -6.27 4.90 -9.91
CA MET A 119 -6.75 4.46 -8.61
C MET A 119 -6.98 2.93 -8.62
N PRO A 120 -6.52 2.18 -7.60
CA PRO A 120 -6.81 0.74 -7.50
C PRO A 120 -8.31 0.45 -7.59
N GLY A 121 -8.66 -0.55 -8.41
CA GLY A 121 -10.04 -0.94 -8.68
C GLY A 121 -10.24 -1.38 -10.12
N PHE A 122 -11.47 -1.26 -10.60
CA PHE A 122 -11.87 -1.75 -11.92
C PHE A 122 -11.09 -1.10 -13.08
N GLU A 123 -10.92 0.21 -13.05
CA GLU A 123 -10.23 0.95 -14.13
C GLU A 123 -8.75 0.54 -14.21
N LEU A 124 -8.09 0.35 -13.09
CA LEU A 124 -6.71 -0.12 -13.05
C LEU A 124 -6.60 -1.54 -13.65
N ALA A 125 -7.52 -2.44 -13.30
CA ALA A 125 -7.53 -3.79 -13.82
C ALA A 125 -7.71 -3.83 -15.35
N LYS A 126 -8.59 -2.99 -15.89
CA LYS A 126 -8.78 -2.83 -17.35
C LYS A 126 -7.54 -2.26 -18.03
N MET A 127 -6.93 -1.24 -17.44
CA MET A 127 -5.73 -0.61 -17.99
C MET A 127 -4.56 -1.60 -18.03
N ALA A 128 -4.34 -2.35 -16.94
CA ALA A 128 -3.28 -3.36 -16.88
C ALA A 128 -3.50 -4.47 -17.91
N ALA A 129 -4.73 -4.96 -18.04
CA ALA A 129 -5.08 -5.95 -19.06
C ALA A 129 -4.84 -5.43 -20.48
N LYS A 130 -5.19 -4.16 -20.76
CA LYS A 130 -4.94 -3.53 -22.06
C LYS A 130 -3.43 -3.43 -22.34
N VAL A 131 -2.64 -2.94 -21.40
CA VAL A 131 -1.18 -2.83 -21.55
C VAL A 131 -0.57 -4.21 -21.82
N HIS A 132 -1.02 -5.25 -21.10
CA HIS A 132 -0.58 -6.62 -21.32
C HIS A 132 -0.97 -7.13 -22.72
N ASP A 133 -2.20 -6.90 -23.18
CA ASP A 133 -2.65 -7.34 -24.51
C ASP A 133 -1.84 -6.68 -25.64
N GLU A 134 -1.40 -5.43 -25.43
CA GLU A 134 -0.55 -4.69 -26.37
C GLU A 134 0.92 -5.14 -26.33
N THR A 135 1.35 -5.74 -25.20
CA THR A 135 2.74 -6.17 -24.97
C THR A 135 2.79 -7.59 -24.36
N PRO A 136 2.31 -8.64 -25.06
CA PRO A 136 2.10 -9.97 -24.46
C PRO A 136 3.39 -10.74 -24.10
N HIS A 137 4.56 -10.26 -24.50
CA HIS A 137 5.85 -10.93 -24.27
C HIS A 137 6.60 -10.41 -23.04
N ILE A 138 5.98 -9.54 -22.27
CA ILE A 138 6.59 -8.99 -21.07
C ILE A 138 6.57 -10.03 -19.92
N GLU A 139 7.51 -9.88 -19.00
CA GLU A 139 7.68 -10.75 -17.83
C GLU A 139 7.16 -10.13 -16.54
N GLY A 140 6.71 -8.88 -16.60
CA GLY A 140 6.13 -8.17 -15.48
C GLY A 140 5.53 -6.83 -15.89
N LEU A 141 4.69 -6.29 -14.99
CA LEU A 141 4.07 -4.98 -15.09
C LEU A 141 4.47 -4.12 -13.90
N LEU A 142 4.95 -2.91 -14.14
CA LEU A 142 5.04 -1.89 -13.11
C LEU A 142 3.75 -1.07 -13.11
N LEU A 143 3.09 -0.98 -11.98
CA LEU A 143 2.01 -0.03 -11.76
C LEU A 143 2.63 1.24 -11.17
N ALA A 144 2.59 2.35 -11.90
CA ALA A 144 3.15 3.62 -11.45
C ALA A 144 2.55 4.04 -10.10
N LYS A 145 3.41 4.41 -9.14
CA LYS A 145 3.04 4.80 -7.76
C LYS A 145 2.25 3.75 -6.98
N HIS A 146 2.42 2.46 -7.29
CA HIS A 146 1.63 1.39 -6.69
C HIS A 146 2.48 0.17 -6.33
N GLY A 147 3.03 -0.55 -7.33
CA GLY A 147 3.76 -1.80 -7.13
C GLY A 147 4.00 -2.53 -8.44
N HIS A 148 4.30 -3.83 -8.38
CA HIS A 148 4.52 -4.60 -9.58
C HIS A 148 3.83 -5.96 -9.58
N PHE A 149 3.63 -6.50 -10.79
CA PHE A 149 3.08 -7.82 -11.07
C PHE A 149 4.10 -8.68 -11.79
N THR A 150 4.14 -9.94 -11.39
CA THR A 150 4.84 -11.03 -12.10
C THR A 150 3.88 -12.18 -12.32
N TRP A 151 4.24 -13.12 -13.17
CA TRP A 151 3.47 -14.33 -13.44
C TRP A 151 4.37 -15.48 -13.88
N GLY A 152 3.81 -16.69 -13.82
CA GLY A 152 4.51 -17.90 -14.24
C GLY A 152 3.57 -19.05 -14.58
N VAL A 153 4.11 -20.06 -15.23
CA VAL A 153 3.41 -21.33 -15.47
C VAL A 153 3.28 -22.13 -14.18
N THR A 154 4.22 -21.94 -13.25
CA THR A 154 4.21 -22.51 -11.90
C THR A 154 4.26 -21.40 -10.85
N ALA A 155 3.79 -21.70 -9.65
CA ALA A 155 3.87 -20.77 -8.51
C ALA A 155 5.33 -20.41 -8.20
N LYS A 156 6.24 -21.38 -8.31
CA LYS A 156 7.66 -21.15 -8.09
C LYS A 156 8.25 -20.16 -9.10
N GLU A 157 7.91 -20.30 -10.37
CA GLU A 157 8.38 -19.40 -11.43
C GLU A 157 7.92 -17.96 -11.20
N SER A 158 6.64 -17.77 -10.87
CA SER A 158 6.09 -16.44 -10.55
C SER A 158 6.81 -15.81 -9.35
N TYR A 159 7.00 -16.59 -8.27
CA TYR A 159 7.71 -16.15 -7.07
C TYR A 159 9.19 -15.85 -7.33
N ASP A 160 9.91 -16.73 -8.04
CA ASP A 160 11.33 -16.51 -8.37
C ASP A 160 11.51 -15.21 -9.16
N ARG A 161 10.58 -14.90 -10.07
CA ARG A 161 10.56 -13.62 -10.80
C ARG A 161 10.39 -12.41 -9.87
N VAL A 162 9.51 -12.51 -8.85
CA VAL A 162 9.40 -11.44 -7.84
C VAL A 162 10.75 -11.15 -7.20
N ILE A 163 11.44 -12.20 -6.76
CA ILE A 163 12.73 -12.06 -6.07
C ILE A 163 13.81 -11.51 -7.03
N GLU A 164 13.97 -12.13 -8.19
CA GLU A 164 14.99 -11.72 -9.18
C GLU A 164 14.80 -10.27 -9.61
N GLN A 165 13.57 -9.91 -9.99
CA GLN A 165 13.25 -8.58 -10.46
C GLN A 165 13.41 -7.52 -9.35
N THR A 166 13.03 -7.85 -8.12
CA THR A 166 13.22 -6.96 -6.96
C THR A 166 14.70 -6.72 -6.70
N ASN A 167 15.53 -7.77 -6.73
CA ASN A 167 16.99 -7.64 -6.55
C ASN A 167 17.61 -6.74 -7.63
N ARG A 168 17.25 -6.91 -8.89
CA ARG A 168 17.74 -6.06 -9.98
C ARG A 168 17.40 -4.58 -9.78
N VAL A 169 16.20 -4.29 -9.31
CA VAL A 169 15.80 -2.91 -8.98
C VAL A 169 16.60 -2.39 -7.79
N GLU A 170 16.81 -3.19 -6.75
CA GLU A 170 17.58 -2.82 -5.58
C GLU A 170 19.05 -2.51 -5.95
N GLU A 171 19.68 -3.37 -6.73
CA GLU A 171 21.03 -3.15 -7.25
C GLU A 171 21.13 -1.84 -8.06
N TRP A 172 20.16 -1.58 -8.93
CA TRP A 172 20.12 -0.34 -9.71
C TRP A 172 19.97 0.89 -8.80
N LEU A 173 19.07 0.84 -7.82
CA LEU A 173 18.88 1.92 -6.85
C LEU A 173 20.16 2.17 -6.03
N ASP A 174 20.85 1.12 -5.61
CA ASP A 174 22.09 1.24 -4.85
C ASP A 174 23.22 1.89 -5.66
N HIS A 175 23.30 1.61 -6.96
CA HIS A 175 24.25 2.28 -7.85
C HIS A 175 23.92 3.77 -8.07
N HIS A 176 22.65 4.14 -8.06
CA HIS A 176 22.18 5.49 -8.36
C HIS A 176 21.92 6.35 -7.12
N ARG A 177 21.95 5.77 -5.93
CA ARG A 177 21.69 6.54 -4.72
C ARG A 177 22.86 7.48 -4.42
N ALA A 178 22.53 8.73 -4.08
CA ALA A 178 23.53 9.68 -3.61
C ALA A 178 24.12 9.20 -2.27
N ASN A 179 25.45 9.11 -2.20
CA ASN A 179 26.16 8.72 -0.99
C ASN A 179 26.14 9.90 0.01
N ARG A 180 25.04 10.06 0.76
CA ARG A 180 24.89 11.09 1.78
C ARG A 180 25.19 10.50 3.14
N SER A 181 26.36 10.82 3.70
CA SER A 181 26.64 10.53 5.11
C SER A 181 25.87 11.52 5.98
N VAL A 182 24.87 11.02 6.71
CA VAL A 182 24.12 11.82 7.68
C VAL A 182 24.54 11.40 9.07
N PRO A 183 25.10 12.31 9.89
CA PRO A 183 25.44 11.98 11.28
C PRO A 183 24.18 11.67 12.09
N VAL A 184 24.15 10.49 12.70
CA VAL A 184 23.01 10.05 13.51
C VAL A 184 23.12 10.64 14.91
N LYS A 185 22.10 11.38 15.33
CA LYS A 185 21.95 11.86 16.70
C LYS A 185 20.94 10.98 17.45
N LYS A 186 21.40 10.30 18.48
CA LYS A 186 20.51 9.50 19.35
C LYS A 186 20.08 10.34 20.56
N PRO A 187 18.76 10.37 20.87
CA PRO A 187 18.28 11.05 22.09
C PRO A 187 18.76 10.31 23.34
N LYS A 188 18.89 11.02 24.43
CA LYS A 188 19.18 10.41 25.74
C LYS A 188 17.96 9.65 26.25
N SER A 189 18.17 8.47 26.80
CA SER A 189 17.08 7.55 27.18
C SER A 189 16.04 8.16 28.13
N TYR A 190 16.49 8.95 29.12
CA TYR A 190 15.58 9.57 30.10
C TYR A 190 14.74 10.71 29.50
N GLU A 191 15.30 11.50 28.57
CA GLU A 191 14.57 12.57 27.86
C GLU A 191 13.49 11.97 27.00
N GLN A 192 13.76 10.84 26.37
CA GLN A 192 12.80 10.11 25.55
C GLN A 192 11.64 9.56 26.38
N GLN A 193 11.90 8.97 27.54
CA GLN A 193 10.85 8.40 28.39
C GLN A 193 9.88 9.49 28.88
N ASP A 194 10.40 10.60 29.40
CA ASP A 194 9.59 11.73 29.82
C ASP A 194 8.74 12.30 28.67
N PHE A 195 9.36 12.44 27.51
CA PHE A 195 8.67 12.90 26.31
C PHE A 195 7.54 11.95 25.89
N LEU A 196 7.76 10.64 25.83
CA LEU A 196 6.75 9.66 25.47
C LEU A 196 5.56 9.65 26.44
N LEU A 197 5.81 9.86 27.73
CA LEU A 197 4.73 9.99 28.73
C LEU A 197 3.87 11.24 28.48
N LYS A 198 4.51 12.38 28.21
CA LYS A 198 3.82 13.64 27.88
C LYS A 198 3.02 13.51 26.59
N LEU A 199 3.63 12.96 25.55
CA LEU A 199 3.01 12.74 24.24
C LEU A 199 1.81 11.80 24.34
N ARG A 200 1.95 10.70 25.06
CA ARG A 200 0.84 9.77 25.34
C ARG A 200 -0.33 10.48 26.02
N GLY A 201 -0.03 11.27 27.05
CA GLY A 201 -1.05 12.04 27.77
C GLY A 201 -1.75 13.06 26.87
N ALA A 202 -1.01 13.75 26.00
CA ALA A 202 -1.57 14.70 25.04
C ALA A 202 -2.48 14.01 23.99
N LEU A 203 -2.08 12.85 23.46
CA LEU A 203 -2.89 12.08 22.52
C LEU A 203 -4.19 11.55 23.14
N VAL A 204 -4.14 11.06 24.39
CA VAL A 204 -5.33 10.62 25.12
C VAL A 204 -6.31 11.78 25.30
N GLU A 205 -5.82 12.96 25.66
CA GLU A 205 -6.64 14.16 25.81
C GLU A 205 -7.27 14.59 24.50
N CYS A 206 -6.48 14.65 23.41
CA CYS A 206 -6.98 14.97 22.06
C CYS A 206 -7.94 13.92 21.50
N SER A 207 -7.92 12.68 22.00
CA SER A 207 -8.86 11.63 21.58
C SER A 207 -10.29 11.86 22.05
N GLY A 208 -10.50 12.71 23.04
CA GLY A 208 -11.79 12.92 23.69
C GLY A 208 -12.31 11.72 24.48
N SER A 209 -11.49 10.67 24.66
CA SER A 209 -11.88 9.44 25.35
C SER A 209 -10.76 8.92 26.25
N ALA A 210 -10.96 9.03 27.56
CA ALA A 210 -10.07 8.45 28.56
C ALA A 210 -9.97 6.91 28.49
N LYS A 211 -10.92 6.26 27.77
CA LYS A 211 -10.97 4.80 27.60
C LYS A 211 -10.20 4.29 26.37
N SER A 212 -9.68 5.17 25.53
CA SER A 212 -8.89 4.77 24.34
C SER A 212 -7.41 4.65 24.71
N PRO A 213 -6.89 3.42 24.91
CA PRO A 213 -5.48 3.25 25.25
C PRO A 213 -4.61 3.68 24.05
N VAL A 214 -3.55 4.46 24.32
CA VAL A 214 -2.50 4.77 23.36
C VAL A 214 -1.29 3.93 23.72
N ILE A 215 -0.84 3.11 22.78
CA ILE A 215 0.36 2.29 22.90
C ILE A 215 1.32 2.76 21.82
N PHE A 216 2.57 3.02 22.18
CA PHE A 216 3.63 3.36 21.24
C PHE A 216 4.45 2.12 20.88
N ASN A 217 4.72 1.98 19.58
CA ASN A 217 5.85 1.22 19.09
C ASN A 217 6.93 2.25 18.71
N VAL A 218 8.09 2.18 19.34
CA VAL A 218 9.18 3.12 19.12
C VAL A 218 10.23 2.46 18.23
N ILE A 219 10.47 3.04 17.06
CA ILE A 219 11.44 2.55 16.08
C ILE A 219 12.68 3.44 16.14
N GLN A 220 13.85 2.85 16.34
CA GLN A 220 15.12 3.56 16.52
C GLN A 220 16.31 2.83 15.87
N ASP A 221 16.05 2.09 14.81
CA ASP A 221 17.13 1.55 14.00
C ASP A 221 17.94 2.67 13.32
N ASP A 222 19.13 2.34 12.88
CA ASP A 222 20.04 3.32 12.30
C ASP A 222 19.53 3.92 10.98
N ASP A 223 18.71 3.20 10.21
CA ASP A 223 18.13 3.70 8.95
C ASP A 223 17.05 4.73 9.23
N THR A 224 16.14 4.45 10.17
CA THR A 224 15.13 5.40 10.64
C THR A 224 15.78 6.67 11.20
N LEU A 225 16.80 6.53 12.02
CA LEU A 225 17.50 7.67 12.60
C LEU A 225 18.27 8.47 11.53
N ARG A 226 18.90 7.82 10.55
CA ARG A 226 19.53 8.50 9.41
C ARG A 226 18.51 9.31 8.62
N PHE A 227 17.33 8.73 8.36
CA PHE A 227 16.26 9.45 7.69
C PHE A 227 15.79 10.67 8.47
N LEU A 228 15.57 10.54 9.78
CA LEU A 228 15.11 11.63 10.64
C LEU A 228 16.16 12.74 10.84
N CYS A 229 17.44 12.43 10.72
CA CYS A 229 18.53 13.40 10.84
C CYS A 229 18.83 14.17 9.53
N ARG A 230 18.08 13.94 8.46
CA ARG A 230 18.26 14.65 7.17
C ARG A 230 17.77 16.10 7.27
N ASP A 231 18.47 17.00 6.61
CA ASP A 231 18.08 18.41 6.53
C ASP A 231 16.76 18.63 5.76
N ASP A 232 16.43 17.70 4.82
CA ASP A 232 15.23 17.75 3.99
C ASP A 232 14.08 16.88 4.54
N VAL A 233 14.19 16.36 5.78
CA VAL A 233 13.17 15.47 6.37
C VAL A 233 11.78 16.10 6.40
N SER A 234 11.67 17.38 6.66
CA SER A 234 10.38 18.10 6.72
C SER A 234 9.68 18.16 5.35
N ILE A 235 10.45 18.19 4.27
CA ILE A 235 9.94 18.16 2.89
C ILE A 235 9.49 16.72 2.57
N LEU A 236 10.35 15.74 2.86
CA LEU A 236 10.09 14.33 2.58
C LEU A 236 8.88 13.81 3.36
N ALA A 237 8.75 14.16 4.65
CA ALA A 237 7.62 13.76 5.48
C ALA A 237 6.27 14.32 4.96
N LYS A 238 6.29 15.44 4.22
CA LYS A 238 5.10 16.06 3.60
C LYS A 238 4.86 15.60 2.17
N ALA A 239 5.77 14.85 1.56
CA ALA A 239 5.62 14.37 0.20
C ALA A 239 4.48 13.34 0.04
N GLY A 240 3.99 12.81 1.14
CA GLY A 240 2.98 11.76 1.17
C GLY A 240 3.58 10.36 1.32
N VAL A 241 2.74 9.36 1.21
CA VAL A 241 3.11 7.96 1.38
C VAL A 241 3.27 7.25 0.02
N ALA A 242 4.03 6.16 0.01
CA ALA A 242 4.42 5.47 -1.22
C ALA A 242 3.27 4.66 -1.86
N THR A 243 2.24 4.29 -1.09
CA THR A 243 1.13 3.45 -1.56
C THR A 243 -0.21 3.88 -0.95
N PRO A 244 -1.34 3.54 -1.61
CA PRO A 244 -2.67 3.74 -1.03
C PRO A 244 -2.89 3.06 0.32
N ASP A 245 -2.30 1.88 0.55
CA ASP A 245 -2.38 1.17 1.82
C ASP A 245 -1.85 1.99 2.99
N HIS A 246 -0.75 2.72 2.79
CA HIS A 246 -0.19 3.59 3.82
C HIS A 246 -1.14 4.74 4.17
N VAL A 247 -1.87 5.32 3.19
CA VAL A 247 -2.89 6.35 3.47
C VAL A 247 -3.93 5.84 4.47
N ILE A 248 -4.40 4.61 4.29
CA ILE A 248 -5.41 3.99 5.14
C ILE A 248 -4.85 3.72 6.54
N ARG A 249 -3.62 3.21 6.65
CA ARG A 249 -3.03 2.74 7.91
C ARG A 249 -2.34 3.85 8.69
N THR A 250 -1.51 4.66 8.02
CA THR A 250 -0.64 5.68 8.65
C THR A 250 -1.05 7.11 8.34
N LYS A 251 -2.09 7.31 7.50
CA LYS A 251 -2.52 8.58 6.92
C LYS A 251 -1.55 9.12 5.86
N ALA A 252 -1.94 10.21 5.21
CA ALA A 252 -1.15 10.82 4.13
C ALA A 252 0.20 11.39 4.62
N HIS A 253 0.23 11.87 5.85
CA HIS A 253 1.44 12.47 6.45
C HIS A 253 1.60 12.06 7.91
N PRO A 254 2.84 11.92 8.41
CA PRO A 254 3.11 11.79 9.84
C PRO A 254 2.90 13.13 10.57
N LEU A 255 2.77 13.10 11.88
CA LEU A 255 3.00 14.28 12.72
C LEU A 255 4.52 14.41 12.92
N LEU A 256 5.14 15.36 12.25
CA LEU A 256 6.56 15.63 12.41
C LEU A 256 6.76 16.55 13.61
N LEU A 257 7.57 16.09 14.56
CA LEU A 257 8.02 16.86 15.72
C LEU A 257 9.52 17.18 15.57
N GLU A 258 9.90 18.40 15.88
CA GLU A 258 11.30 18.82 15.85
C GLU A 258 12.02 18.41 17.14
N PHE A 259 13.35 18.31 17.09
CA PHE A 259 14.15 17.93 18.26
C PHE A 259 13.89 18.83 19.48
N ASN A 260 13.62 20.11 19.28
CA ASN A 260 13.29 21.04 20.37
C ASN A 260 11.92 20.76 21.01
N ASP A 261 11.02 20.04 20.32
CA ASP A 261 9.69 19.69 20.82
C ASP A 261 9.75 18.68 21.96
N VAL A 262 10.85 17.92 22.10
CA VAL A 262 11.09 17.00 23.21
C VAL A 262 11.04 17.73 24.57
N LYS A 263 11.39 19.03 24.59
CA LYS A 263 11.34 19.87 25.79
C LYS A 263 10.01 20.56 26.03
N LYS A 264 9.08 20.46 25.11
CA LYS A 264 7.75 21.07 25.20
C LYS A 264 6.94 20.50 26.34
N SER A 265 6.07 21.35 26.88
CA SER A 265 5.07 20.92 27.84
C SER A 265 4.00 20.03 27.17
N ARG A 266 3.24 19.33 27.99
CA ARG A 266 2.07 18.57 27.48
C ARG A 266 1.07 19.46 26.75
N LEU A 267 0.89 20.70 27.21
CA LEU A 267 -0.03 21.66 26.61
C LEU A 267 0.42 22.06 25.18
N ASP A 268 1.72 22.28 25.00
CA ASP A 268 2.29 22.59 23.67
C ASP A 268 2.11 21.42 22.71
N LEU A 269 2.29 20.18 23.18
CA LEU A 269 2.05 18.97 22.37
C LEU A 269 0.58 18.82 21.98
N ILE A 270 -0.35 19.15 22.87
CA ILE A 270 -1.79 19.20 22.54
C ILE A 270 -2.05 20.20 21.40
N GLY A 271 -1.41 21.37 21.43
CA GLY A 271 -1.51 22.36 20.36
C GLY A 271 -1.05 21.81 19.00
N LEU A 272 0.11 21.13 18.95
CA LEU A 272 0.63 20.50 17.73
C LEU A 272 -0.29 19.37 17.20
N ILE A 273 -0.80 18.52 18.10
CA ILE A 273 -1.72 17.45 17.73
C ILE A 273 -3.04 18.03 17.19
N ASN A 274 -3.58 19.08 17.81
CA ASN A 274 -4.81 19.72 17.35
C ASN A 274 -4.64 20.39 15.98
N SER A 275 -3.47 21.00 15.72
CA SER A 275 -3.16 21.53 14.38
C SER A 275 -3.15 20.41 13.34
N TYR A 276 -2.47 19.30 13.61
CA TYR A 276 -2.47 18.13 12.74
C TYR A 276 -3.89 17.59 12.49
N VAL A 277 -4.70 17.50 13.54
CA VAL A 277 -6.11 17.05 13.45
C VAL A 277 -6.94 18.00 12.57
N ALA A 278 -6.74 19.30 12.67
CA ALA A 278 -7.43 20.28 11.84
C ALA A 278 -7.03 20.15 10.36
N ASP A 279 -5.74 19.97 10.08
CA ASP A 279 -5.23 19.77 8.73
C ASP A 279 -5.78 18.47 8.12
N TYR A 280 -5.81 17.38 8.91
CA TYR A 280 -6.39 16.12 8.46
C TYR A 280 -7.89 16.21 8.19
N LYS A 281 -8.66 16.91 9.02
CA LYS A 281 -10.09 17.15 8.79
C LYS A 281 -10.33 17.92 7.50
N SER A 282 -9.54 18.95 7.25
CA SER A 282 -9.61 19.73 6.01
C SER A 282 -9.24 18.89 4.78
N TYR A 283 -8.21 18.04 4.88
CA TYR A 283 -7.87 17.08 3.84
C TYR A 283 -9.03 16.11 3.57
N PHE A 284 -9.59 15.50 4.61
CA PHE A 284 -10.73 14.58 4.48
C PHE A 284 -11.92 15.25 3.81
N GLN A 285 -12.28 16.47 4.22
CA GLN A 285 -13.42 17.20 3.65
C GLN A 285 -13.24 17.44 2.16
N ARG A 286 -12.08 17.92 1.72
CA ARG A 286 -11.80 18.12 0.29
C ARG A 286 -11.93 16.82 -0.52
N CYS A 287 -11.45 15.70 0.03
CA CYS A 287 -11.56 14.41 -0.65
C CYS A 287 -13.00 13.86 -0.63
N ALA A 288 -13.75 14.07 0.45
CA ALA A 288 -15.14 13.64 0.55
C ALA A 288 -16.07 14.41 -0.40
N GLU A 289 -15.84 15.71 -0.60
CA GLU A 289 -16.60 16.54 -1.53
C GLU A 289 -16.44 16.08 -2.99
N SER A 290 -15.29 15.48 -3.34
CA SER A 290 -15.05 14.93 -4.68
C SER A 290 -15.56 13.49 -4.85
N SER A 291 -16.08 12.87 -3.80
CA SER A 291 -16.57 11.48 -3.83
C SER A 291 -18.06 11.41 -4.17
N ALA A 292 -18.42 10.49 -5.07
CA ALA A 292 -19.83 10.24 -5.43
C ALA A 292 -20.65 9.61 -4.28
N ALA A 293 -20.00 8.91 -3.33
CA ALA A 293 -20.66 8.28 -2.20
C ALA A 293 -20.26 8.95 -0.87
N PRO A 294 -21.16 9.03 0.12
CA PRO A 294 -20.83 9.55 1.44
C PRO A 294 -19.68 8.78 2.08
N LYS A 295 -18.71 9.48 2.67
CA LYS A 295 -17.57 8.90 3.36
C LYS A 295 -17.62 9.21 4.85
N THR A 296 -17.20 8.24 5.67
CA THR A 296 -17.08 8.41 7.12
C THR A 296 -15.63 8.59 7.50
N MET A 297 -15.33 9.67 8.19
CA MET A 297 -13.98 9.94 8.67
C MET A 297 -13.60 8.98 9.80
N LEU A 298 -12.45 8.34 9.67
CA LEU A 298 -11.82 7.58 10.74
C LEU A 298 -11.20 8.53 11.77
N SER A 299 -10.58 7.96 12.84
CA SER A 299 -9.91 8.77 13.87
C SER A 299 -8.94 9.79 13.21
N PRO A 300 -9.05 11.10 13.51
CA PRO A 300 -8.18 12.12 12.90
C PRO A 300 -6.80 12.21 13.56
N LEU A 301 -6.55 11.48 14.65
CA LEU A 301 -5.28 11.50 15.36
C LEU A 301 -4.14 10.92 14.52
N PRO A 302 -2.89 11.41 14.68
CA PRO A 302 -1.74 10.85 13.98
C PRO A 302 -1.54 9.37 14.34
N LYS A 303 -1.08 8.58 13.38
CA LYS A 303 -0.72 7.17 13.54
C LYS A 303 0.79 6.96 13.50
N LEU A 304 1.50 7.87 12.84
CA LEU A 304 2.95 7.95 12.77
C LEU A 304 3.38 9.33 13.26
N ILE A 305 4.34 9.35 14.18
CA ILE A 305 4.89 10.57 14.78
C ILE A 305 6.40 10.52 14.74
#